data_854a6bcd09a935df0702823672199bff
#
_entry.id   854a6bcd09a935df0702823672199bff
#
_cell.length_a   1.000
_cell.length_b   1.000
_cell.length_c   1.000
_cell.angle_alpha   90.00
_cell.angle_beta   90.00
_cell.angle_gamma   90.00
#
_symmetry.space_group_name_H-M   'P 1'
#
loop_
_entity.id
_entity.type
_entity.pdbx_description
1 polymer ?
#
loop_
_entity_poly.entity_id
_entity_poly.type
_entity_poly.pdbx_seq_one_letter_code
_entity_poly.pdbx_strand_id
1 'polypeptide(L)'
;MLVASTGIPTAPVEVAVSVPAELLRRRPDILRAELLSMAQGERIGVARADLYPRFSLFGEIGVQTSTGAGELSNDADLGDLFKGGSIFWAFGPRVVWPIFNYGRIKNNVRVQDARFQQQLVDYQNTVLEAAREVEDGLVGYLKSQEATAFARNAAAAAQRSADLAMTQYREGAVDYQRVLEAQRSLLQEQITLTQSRSSIATNLIALYKALGGGWELHDQPVVPDAIREAMEERTDWGDLLEEPPPENSTPAPSGEK
;
A
#
# COMPACT_ATOMS: atom_id res chain seq x y z
N MET A 1 19.01 10.35 -10.28
CA MET A 1 20.42 10.80 -10.29
C MET A 1 20.82 11.00 -8.82
N LEU A 2 21.49 9.99 -8.21
CA LEU A 2 21.96 10.08 -6.83
C LEU A 2 23.18 11.00 -6.81
N VAL A 3 23.01 12.20 -6.33
CA VAL A 3 24.12 13.11 -6.04
C VAL A 3 24.94 12.48 -4.91
N ALA A 4 26.16 12.06 -5.20
CA ALA A 4 27.09 11.54 -4.20
C ALA A 4 27.42 12.65 -3.21
N SER A 5 26.67 12.71 -2.11
CA SER A 5 27.02 13.54 -0.96
C SER A 5 28.13 12.82 -0.19
N THR A 6 29.30 13.42 -0.07
CA THR A 6 30.48 12.89 0.62
C THR A 6 30.40 12.94 2.14
N GLY A 7 29.22 13.04 2.74
CA GLY A 7 29.03 13.13 4.19
C GLY A 7 27.73 12.53 4.67
N ILE A 8 27.66 12.18 5.96
CA ILE A 8 26.43 11.76 6.63
C ILE A 8 25.47 12.96 6.65
N PRO A 9 24.22 12.83 6.16
CA PRO A 9 23.24 13.92 6.20
C PRO A 9 23.02 14.40 7.64
N THR A 10 23.07 15.71 7.85
CA THR A 10 22.76 16.30 9.16
C THR A 10 21.26 16.48 9.27
N ALA A 11 20.64 15.71 10.18
CA ALA A 11 19.23 15.87 10.51
C ALA A 11 19.01 17.16 11.34
N PRO A 12 17.85 17.86 11.16
CA PRO A 12 17.49 19.02 11.98
C PRO A 12 17.37 18.62 13.46
N VAL A 13 17.71 19.53 14.37
CA VAL A 13 17.65 19.26 15.83
C VAL A 13 16.21 19.23 16.33
N GLU A 14 15.33 20.01 15.71
CA GLU A 14 13.92 20.11 16.08
C GLU A 14 13.06 19.67 14.90
N VAL A 15 12.17 18.72 15.14
CA VAL A 15 11.12 18.30 14.22
C VAL A 15 9.80 18.62 14.92
N ALA A 16 9.03 19.55 14.36
CA ALA A 16 7.67 19.81 14.84
C ALA A 16 6.79 18.63 14.45
N VAL A 17 6.60 17.68 15.37
CA VAL A 17 5.70 16.55 15.17
C VAL A 17 4.37 16.89 15.84
N SER A 18 3.45 17.44 15.07
CA SER A 18 2.04 17.21 15.37
C SER A 18 1.65 15.95 14.59
N VAL A 19 1.07 14.96 15.26
CA VAL A 19 0.51 13.76 14.60
C VAL A 19 -1.01 14.00 14.44
N PRO A 20 -1.46 14.78 13.44
CA PRO A 20 -2.89 14.85 13.14
C PRO A 20 -3.31 13.47 12.65
N ALA A 21 -4.48 13.00 13.12
CA ALA A 21 -5.08 11.76 12.63
C ALA A 21 -5.21 11.74 11.09
N GLU A 22 -5.29 12.91 10.47
CA GLU A 22 -5.31 13.10 9.02
C GLU A 22 -4.03 12.63 8.29
N LEU A 23 -2.85 12.75 8.92
CA LEU A 23 -1.61 12.26 8.32
C LEU A 23 -1.59 10.72 8.25
N LEU A 24 -2.11 10.06 9.28
CA LEU A 24 -2.23 8.61 9.28
C LEU A 24 -3.17 8.11 8.17
N ARG A 25 -4.26 8.85 7.88
CA ARG A 25 -5.20 8.50 6.79
C ARG A 25 -4.57 8.60 5.40
N ARG A 26 -3.50 9.37 5.22
CA ARG A 26 -2.77 9.46 3.95
C ARG A 26 -1.88 8.24 3.67
N ARG A 27 -1.66 7.38 4.66
CA ARG A 27 -0.86 6.16 4.48
C ARG A 27 -1.56 5.18 3.52
N PRO A 28 -0.84 4.68 2.49
CA PRO A 28 -1.44 3.77 1.50
C PRO A 28 -1.92 2.44 2.09
N ASP A 29 -1.29 1.96 3.18
CA ASP A 29 -1.69 0.73 3.88
C ASP A 29 -3.02 0.89 4.61
N ILE A 30 -3.24 2.04 5.27
CA ILE A 30 -4.50 2.39 5.94
C ILE A 30 -5.61 2.57 4.92
N LEU A 31 -5.36 3.35 3.84
CA LEU A 31 -6.32 3.53 2.75
C LEU A 31 -6.71 2.20 2.11
N ARG A 32 -5.74 1.32 1.88
CA ARG A 32 -6.01 -0.03 1.36
C ARG A 32 -6.91 -0.83 2.29
N ALA A 33 -6.65 -0.83 3.60
CA ALA A 33 -7.45 -1.57 4.58
C ALA A 33 -8.88 -1.00 4.67
N GLU A 34 -9.04 0.33 4.59
CA GLU A 34 -10.33 1.01 4.53
C GLU A 34 -11.13 0.57 3.29
N LEU A 35 -10.53 0.66 2.09
CA LEU A 35 -11.17 0.27 0.84
C LEU A 35 -11.54 -1.22 0.80
N LEU A 36 -10.72 -2.10 1.39
CA LEU A 36 -11.03 -3.53 1.49
C LEU A 36 -12.24 -3.77 2.41
N SER A 37 -12.36 -3.02 3.51
CA SER A 37 -13.54 -3.12 4.39
C SER A 37 -14.80 -2.63 3.68
N MET A 38 -14.72 -1.52 2.94
CA MET A 38 -15.84 -1.01 2.13
C MET A 38 -16.26 -2.02 1.05
N ALA A 39 -15.31 -2.58 0.30
CA ALA A 39 -15.59 -3.60 -0.71
C ALA A 39 -16.25 -4.85 -0.12
N GLN A 40 -15.88 -5.26 1.09
CA GLN A 40 -16.54 -6.37 1.78
C GLN A 40 -17.95 -5.99 2.25
N GLY A 41 -18.20 -4.74 2.63
CA GLY A 41 -19.53 -4.19 2.92
C GLY A 41 -20.46 -4.35 1.71
N GLU A 42 -20.01 -3.99 0.51
CA GLU A 42 -20.78 -4.13 -0.74
C GLU A 42 -21.12 -5.60 -1.06
N ARG A 43 -20.25 -6.56 -0.70
CA ARG A 43 -20.53 -8.00 -0.85
C ARG A 43 -21.71 -8.48 -0.01
N ILE A 44 -22.02 -7.83 1.12
CA ILE A 44 -23.23 -8.11 1.88
C ILE A 44 -24.46 -7.74 1.05
N GLY A 45 -24.40 -6.59 0.34
CA GLY A 45 -25.46 -6.16 -0.59
C GLY A 45 -25.69 -7.19 -1.71
N VAL A 46 -24.62 -7.66 -2.32
CA VAL A 46 -24.66 -8.72 -3.36
C VAL A 46 -25.29 -10.00 -2.80
N ALA A 47 -24.86 -10.45 -1.62
CA ALA A 47 -25.42 -11.67 -1.01
C ALA A 47 -26.92 -11.49 -0.62
N ARG A 48 -27.34 -10.28 -0.26
CA ARG A 48 -28.77 -9.97 -0.01
C ARG A 48 -29.57 -9.96 -1.30
N ALA A 49 -29.01 -9.54 -2.41
CA ALA A 49 -29.69 -9.55 -3.71
C ALA A 49 -30.11 -10.97 -4.15
N ASP A 50 -29.37 -12.00 -3.74
CA ASP A 50 -29.71 -13.40 -4.01
C ASP A 50 -31.02 -13.87 -3.33
N LEU A 51 -31.57 -13.10 -2.37
CA LEU A 51 -32.88 -13.36 -1.75
C LEU A 51 -34.06 -12.98 -2.66
N TYR A 52 -33.81 -12.16 -3.68
CA TYR A 52 -34.81 -11.64 -4.60
C TYR A 52 -34.81 -12.37 -5.92
N PRO A 53 -35.93 -12.34 -6.67
CA PRO A 53 -35.97 -12.90 -8.00
C PRO A 53 -35.00 -12.19 -8.93
N ARG A 54 -34.24 -12.98 -9.69
CA ARG A 54 -33.31 -12.50 -10.71
C ARG A 54 -34.02 -12.49 -12.06
N PHE A 55 -34.03 -11.33 -12.69
CA PHE A 55 -34.59 -11.14 -14.03
C PHE A 55 -33.43 -11.11 -15.04
N SER A 56 -33.54 -11.88 -16.09
CA SER A 56 -32.59 -11.90 -17.19
C SER A 56 -33.32 -11.97 -18.52
N LEU A 57 -32.72 -11.41 -19.56
CA LEU A 57 -33.15 -11.57 -20.92
C LEU A 57 -32.21 -12.60 -21.57
N PHE A 58 -32.76 -13.58 -22.26
CA PHE A 58 -31.96 -14.51 -23.01
C PHE A 58 -32.31 -14.44 -24.49
N GLY A 59 -31.30 -14.59 -25.34
CA GLY A 59 -31.44 -14.72 -26.77
C GLY A 59 -30.51 -15.83 -27.26
N GLU A 60 -31.00 -16.71 -28.07
CA GLU A 60 -30.27 -17.80 -28.69
C GLU A 60 -30.64 -17.86 -30.16
N ILE A 61 -29.63 -17.93 -31.00
CA ILE A 61 -29.78 -18.21 -32.43
C ILE A 61 -28.84 -19.33 -32.79
N GLY A 62 -29.32 -20.30 -33.52
CA GLY A 62 -28.49 -21.43 -33.88
C GLY A 62 -29.03 -22.13 -35.13
N VAL A 63 -28.25 -23.07 -35.60
CA VAL A 63 -28.66 -24.01 -36.68
C VAL A 63 -28.68 -25.40 -36.10
N GLN A 64 -29.79 -26.10 -36.35
CA GLN A 64 -29.98 -27.46 -35.85
C GLN A 64 -30.54 -28.32 -37.00
N THR A 65 -29.89 -29.43 -37.23
CA THR A 65 -30.44 -30.48 -38.09
C THR A 65 -30.91 -31.63 -37.20
N SER A 66 -32.13 -32.12 -37.45
CA SER A 66 -32.65 -33.31 -36.77
C SER A 66 -33.15 -34.28 -37.82
N THR A 67 -32.67 -35.49 -37.78
CA THR A 67 -33.31 -36.63 -38.47
C THR A 67 -34.55 -37.01 -37.69
N GLY A 68 -35.71 -37.00 -38.37
CA GLY A 68 -37.01 -37.36 -37.77
C GLY A 68 -36.96 -38.73 -37.12
N ALA A 69 -37.64 -38.84 -35.96
CA ALA A 69 -37.77 -40.09 -35.23
C ALA A 69 -38.49 -41.13 -36.08
N GLY A 70 -37.74 -42.02 -36.75
CA GLY A 70 -38.39 -43.12 -37.50
C GLY A 70 -37.48 -43.99 -38.36
N GLU A 71 -36.34 -43.52 -38.80
CA GLU A 71 -35.39 -44.32 -39.56
C GLU A 71 -33.96 -44.11 -39.13
N LEU A 72 -33.30 -45.20 -38.77
CA LEU A 72 -31.87 -45.29 -38.53
C LEU A 72 -31.08 -45.05 -39.83
N SER A 73 -31.21 -43.90 -40.46
CA SER A 73 -30.35 -43.50 -41.56
C SER A 73 -29.25 -42.62 -41.07
N ASN A 74 -28.02 -43.08 -41.21
CA ASN A 74 -26.76 -42.44 -40.82
C ASN A 74 -26.40 -41.21 -41.67
N ASP A 75 -27.34 -40.59 -42.36
CA ASP A 75 -27.12 -39.45 -43.24
C ASP A 75 -27.67 -38.16 -42.63
N ALA A 76 -27.07 -37.72 -41.56
CA ALA A 76 -27.12 -36.30 -41.21
C ALA A 76 -26.20 -35.56 -42.19
N ASP A 77 -26.75 -35.11 -43.32
CA ASP A 77 -26.01 -34.34 -44.32
C ASP A 77 -25.69 -32.94 -43.73
N LEU A 78 -24.43 -32.62 -43.60
CA LEU A 78 -23.96 -31.28 -43.17
C LEU A 78 -24.48 -30.17 -44.12
N GLY A 79 -24.88 -30.54 -45.37
CA GLY A 79 -25.52 -29.63 -46.32
C GLY A 79 -26.93 -29.18 -45.88
N ASP A 80 -27.58 -29.90 -44.98
CA ASP A 80 -28.91 -29.57 -44.45
C ASP A 80 -28.85 -28.50 -43.33
N LEU A 81 -27.67 -28.22 -42.77
CA LEU A 81 -27.46 -27.17 -41.75
C LEU A 81 -27.82 -25.78 -42.28
N PHE A 82 -27.69 -25.54 -43.59
CA PHE A 82 -27.94 -24.22 -44.21
C PHE A 82 -29.31 -24.11 -44.90
N LYS A 83 -30.19 -25.12 -44.74
CA LYS A 83 -31.57 -25.01 -45.24
C LYS A 83 -32.40 -24.14 -44.29
N GLY A 84 -33.32 -23.35 -44.83
CA GLY A 84 -34.14 -22.41 -44.08
C GLY A 84 -34.94 -22.99 -42.90
N GLY A 85 -35.14 -24.32 -42.86
CA GLY A 85 -35.79 -25.04 -41.75
C GLY A 85 -34.84 -25.42 -40.59
N SER A 86 -33.54 -25.25 -40.77
CA SER A 86 -32.52 -25.60 -39.75
C SER A 86 -32.17 -24.46 -38.82
N ILE A 87 -32.61 -23.25 -39.11
CA ILE A 87 -32.37 -22.07 -38.26
C ILE A 87 -33.45 -22.04 -37.18
N PHE A 88 -33.02 -22.06 -35.93
CA PHE A 88 -33.90 -21.80 -34.80
C PHE A 88 -33.45 -20.54 -34.07
N TRP A 89 -34.38 -19.85 -33.47
CA TRP A 89 -34.13 -18.73 -32.55
C TRP A 89 -35.09 -18.82 -31.39
N ALA A 90 -34.59 -18.41 -30.24
CA ALA A 90 -35.36 -18.26 -29.01
C ALA A 90 -34.99 -16.96 -28.33
N PHE A 91 -35.95 -16.19 -27.92
CA PHE A 91 -35.77 -14.93 -27.22
C PHE A 91 -36.87 -14.78 -26.17
N GLY A 92 -36.53 -14.36 -24.99
CA GLY A 92 -37.52 -14.11 -23.95
C GLY A 92 -36.98 -13.70 -22.59
N PRO A 93 -37.85 -13.20 -21.71
CA PRO A 93 -37.51 -12.98 -20.34
C PRO A 93 -37.39 -14.30 -19.57
N ARG A 94 -36.42 -14.35 -18.65
CA ARG A 94 -36.26 -15.47 -17.71
C ARG A 94 -36.26 -14.91 -16.29
N VAL A 95 -37.05 -15.51 -15.42
CA VAL A 95 -37.11 -15.21 -13.99
C VAL A 95 -36.64 -16.43 -13.22
N VAL A 96 -35.65 -16.23 -12.34
CA VAL A 96 -35.13 -17.30 -11.48
C VAL A 96 -35.22 -16.83 -10.04
N TRP A 97 -35.95 -17.55 -9.20
CA TRP A 97 -36.09 -17.25 -7.78
C TRP A 97 -35.85 -18.52 -6.93
N PRO A 98 -34.77 -18.56 -6.12
CA PRO A 98 -34.41 -19.76 -5.36
C PRO A 98 -35.17 -19.83 -4.02
N ILE A 99 -36.50 -19.94 -4.06
CA ILE A 99 -37.39 -19.92 -2.89
C ILE A 99 -37.12 -21.05 -1.89
N PHE A 100 -36.73 -22.24 -2.33
CA PHE A 100 -36.45 -23.38 -1.47
C PHE A 100 -35.06 -23.29 -0.77
N ASN A 101 -34.17 -22.41 -1.23
CA ASN A 101 -32.82 -22.23 -0.68
C ASN A 101 -32.70 -21.01 0.23
N TYR A 102 -33.81 -20.42 0.66
CA TYR A 102 -33.83 -19.18 1.42
C TYR A 102 -32.95 -19.21 2.68
N GLY A 103 -32.99 -20.31 3.45
CA GLY A 103 -32.17 -20.48 4.66
C GLY A 103 -30.68 -20.47 4.35
N ARG A 104 -30.26 -21.14 3.28
CA ARG A 104 -28.86 -21.16 2.84
C ARG A 104 -28.38 -19.78 2.39
N ILE A 105 -29.20 -19.05 1.64
CA ILE A 105 -28.87 -17.71 1.16
C ILE A 105 -28.78 -16.74 2.35
N LYS A 106 -29.73 -16.77 3.28
CA LYS A 106 -29.71 -15.96 4.51
C LYS A 106 -28.46 -16.25 5.35
N ASN A 107 -28.02 -17.50 5.42
CA ASN A 107 -26.80 -17.84 6.12
C ASN A 107 -25.54 -17.33 5.39
N ASN A 108 -25.54 -17.31 4.05
CA ASN A 108 -24.46 -16.69 3.26
C ASN A 108 -24.36 -15.18 3.56
N VAL A 109 -25.47 -14.47 3.70
CA VAL A 109 -25.47 -13.06 4.13
C VAL A 109 -24.76 -12.90 5.47
N ARG A 110 -25.07 -13.77 6.46
CA ARG A 110 -24.40 -13.76 7.78
C ARG A 110 -22.90 -14.04 7.68
N VAL A 111 -22.48 -14.92 6.76
CA VAL A 111 -21.06 -15.17 6.49
C VAL A 111 -20.39 -13.93 5.94
N GLN A 112 -21.01 -13.21 5.00
CA GLN A 112 -20.45 -11.97 4.47
C GLN A 112 -20.38 -10.87 5.54
N ASP A 113 -21.38 -10.78 6.40
CA ASP A 113 -21.38 -9.85 7.54
C ASP A 113 -20.25 -10.15 8.53
N ALA A 114 -20.03 -11.42 8.90
CA ALA A 114 -18.90 -11.80 9.75
C ALA A 114 -17.53 -11.48 9.10
N ARG A 115 -17.42 -11.65 7.78
CA ARG A 115 -16.21 -11.25 7.03
C ARG A 115 -16.03 -9.73 7.02
N PHE A 116 -17.11 -8.97 6.95
CA PHE A 116 -17.02 -7.51 7.07
C PHE A 116 -16.51 -7.09 8.44
N GLN A 117 -17.01 -7.71 9.52
CA GLN A 117 -16.50 -7.45 10.87
C GLN A 117 -15.01 -7.80 10.99
N GLN A 118 -14.57 -8.88 10.37
CA GLN A 118 -13.14 -9.24 10.32
C GLN A 118 -12.31 -8.15 9.63
N GLN A 119 -12.73 -7.67 8.45
CA GLN A 119 -12.03 -6.59 7.74
C GLN A 119 -12.01 -5.27 8.54
N LEU A 120 -13.07 -4.99 9.29
CA LEU A 120 -13.11 -3.81 10.16
C LEU A 120 -12.08 -3.89 11.30
N VAL A 121 -11.93 -5.06 11.91
CA VAL A 121 -10.90 -5.31 12.94
C VAL A 121 -9.49 -5.22 12.33
N ASP A 122 -9.28 -5.77 11.13
CA ASP A 122 -8.01 -5.67 10.41
C ASP A 122 -7.65 -4.21 10.10
N TYR A 123 -8.63 -3.40 9.69
CA TYR A 123 -8.45 -1.95 9.52
C TYR A 123 -8.03 -1.27 10.84
N GLN A 124 -8.73 -1.56 11.94
CA GLN A 124 -8.39 -1.00 13.25
C GLN A 124 -6.97 -1.37 13.69
N ASN A 125 -6.56 -2.63 13.49
CA ASN A 125 -5.21 -3.09 13.78
C ASN A 125 -4.16 -2.36 12.94
N THR A 126 -4.43 -2.16 11.64
CA THR A 126 -3.53 -1.40 10.75
C THR A 126 -3.32 0.03 11.25
N VAL A 127 -4.39 0.70 11.70
CA VAL A 127 -4.31 2.05 12.28
C VAL A 127 -3.49 2.07 13.56
N LEU A 128 -3.69 1.10 14.46
CA LEU A 128 -2.93 0.99 15.71
C LEU A 128 -1.45 0.70 15.46
N GLU A 129 -1.13 -0.18 14.50
CA GLU A 129 0.25 -0.45 14.09
C GLU A 129 0.92 0.79 13.50
N ALA A 130 0.20 1.55 12.67
CA ALA A 130 0.71 2.80 12.11
C ALA A 130 1.00 3.84 13.21
N ALA A 131 0.12 3.97 14.20
CA ALA A 131 0.34 4.87 15.35
C ALA A 131 1.58 4.44 16.15
N ARG A 132 1.73 3.14 16.41
CA ARG A 132 2.89 2.59 17.09
C ARG A 132 4.19 2.86 16.32
N GLU A 133 4.20 2.68 14.98
CA GLU A 133 5.38 2.97 14.16
C GLU A 133 5.80 4.45 14.25
N VAL A 134 4.85 5.38 14.34
CA VAL A 134 5.15 6.80 14.52
C VAL A 134 5.77 7.06 15.89
N GLU A 135 5.20 6.49 16.96
CA GLU A 135 5.73 6.61 18.31
C GLU A 135 7.14 6.02 18.43
N ASP A 136 7.34 4.80 17.88
CA ASP A 136 8.65 4.12 17.86
C ASP A 136 9.68 4.96 17.07
N GLY A 137 9.28 5.52 15.93
CA GLY A 137 10.13 6.40 15.12
C GLY A 137 10.52 7.67 15.85
N LEU A 138 9.57 8.31 16.56
CA LEU A 138 9.81 9.51 17.35
C LEU A 138 10.76 9.25 18.52
N VAL A 139 10.49 8.19 19.31
CA VAL A 139 11.34 7.79 20.43
C VAL A 139 12.74 7.42 19.94
N GLY A 140 12.81 6.63 18.83
CA GLY A 140 14.08 6.26 18.20
C GLY A 140 14.90 7.47 17.77
N TYR A 141 14.26 8.48 17.17
CA TYR A 141 14.91 9.72 16.77
C TYR A 141 15.46 10.48 17.97
N LEU A 142 14.65 10.73 19.02
CA LEU A 142 15.06 11.45 20.23
C LEU A 142 16.20 10.73 20.97
N LYS A 143 16.09 9.41 21.13
CA LYS A 143 17.10 8.60 21.79
C LYS A 143 18.42 8.49 21.01
N SER A 144 18.37 8.50 19.70
CA SER A 144 19.58 8.52 18.87
C SER A 144 20.34 9.85 18.97
N GLN A 145 19.65 10.98 19.16
CA GLN A 145 20.29 12.27 19.45
C GLN A 145 21.01 12.26 20.80
N GLU A 146 20.35 11.75 21.85
CA GLU A 146 20.93 11.62 23.18
C GLU A 146 22.17 10.70 23.16
N ALA A 147 22.05 9.51 22.53
CA ALA A 147 23.16 8.57 22.36
C ALA A 147 24.34 9.18 21.60
N THR A 148 24.08 9.99 20.57
CA THR A 148 25.14 10.69 19.82
C THR A 148 25.88 11.73 20.67
N ALA A 149 25.18 12.40 21.58
CA ALA A 149 25.83 13.34 22.52
C ALA A 149 26.79 12.59 23.45
N PHE A 150 26.40 11.44 23.98
CA PHE A 150 27.29 10.60 24.80
C PHE A 150 28.48 10.04 24.01
N ALA A 151 28.22 9.52 22.81
CA ALA A 151 29.27 8.99 21.93
C ALA A 151 30.31 10.08 21.53
N ARG A 152 29.84 11.32 21.32
CA ARG A 152 30.73 12.45 21.06
C ARG A 152 31.66 12.73 22.25
N ASN A 153 31.12 12.72 23.48
CA ASN A 153 31.89 12.92 24.69
C ASN A 153 32.90 11.77 24.89
N ALA A 154 32.51 10.53 24.65
CA ALA A 154 33.39 9.37 24.73
C ALA A 154 34.54 9.45 23.72
N ALA A 155 34.26 9.76 22.46
CA ALA A 155 35.28 9.94 21.41
C ALA A 155 36.25 11.07 21.77
N ALA A 156 35.76 12.19 22.31
CA ALA A 156 36.61 13.30 22.76
C ALA A 156 37.49 12.90 23.98
N ALA A 157 36.97 12.08 24.89
CA ALA A 157 37.75 11.55 26.00
C ALA A 157 38.84 10.56 25.54
N ALA A 158 38.50 9.66 24.62
CA ALA A 158 39.42 8.69 24.00
C ALA A 158 40.54 9.43 23.23
N GLN A 159 40.20 10.51 22.51
CA GLN A 159 41.19 11.36 21.83
C GLN A 159 42.20 11.94 22.82
N ARG A 160 41.72 12.56 23.93
CA ARG A 160 42.62 13.10 24.97
C ARG A 160 43.50 12.01 25.60
N SER A 161 42.95 10.79 25.79
CA SER A 161 43.71 9.66 26.31
C SER A 161 44.83 9.22 25.36
N ALA A 162 44.54 9.16 24.05
CA ALA A 162 45.52 8.80 23.03
C ALA A 162 46.64 9.85 22.93
N ASP A 163 46.31 11.15 22.99
CA ASP A 163 47.25 12.24 22.95
C ASP A 163 48.16 12.21 24.20
N LEU A 164 47.60 11.95 25.38
CA LEU A 164 48.35 11.81 26.63
C LEU A 164 49.29 10.61 26.61
N ALA A 165 48.81 9.43 26.14
CA ALA A 165 49.62 8.23 26.01
C ALA A 165 50.82 8.45 25.05
N MET A 166 50.61 9.17 23.93
CA MET A 166 51.65 9.55 23.01
C MET A 166 52.69 10.49 23.63
N THR A 167 52.25 11.46 24.45
CA THR A 167 53.15 12.36 25.17
C THR A 167 53.99 11.60 26.18
N GLN A 168 53.37 10.74 27.00
CA GLN A 168 54.07 9.92 28.01
C GLN A 168 55.07 8.94 27.36
N TYR A 169 54.75 8.40 26.23
CA TYR A 169 55.68 7.56 25.46
C TYR A 169 56.93 8.36 25.00
N ARG A 170 56.74 9.54 24.45
CA ARG A 170 57.85 10.43 24.05
C ARG A 170 58.76 10.80 25.18
N GLU A 171 58.22 10.94 26.41
CA GLU A 171 58.97 11.21 27.63
C GLU A 171 59.56 9.94 28.27
N GLY A 172 59.30 8.75 27.64
CA GLY A 172 59.82 7.47 28.15
C GLY A 172 59.09 6.93 29.40
N ALA A 173 57.93 7.51 29.79
CA ALA A 173 57.21 7.11 30.95
C ALA A 173 56.31 5.88 30.77
N VAL A 174 55.97 5.52 29.52
CA VAL A 174 55.17 4.35 29.19
C VAL A 174 55.68 3.65 27.97
N ASP A 175 55.35 2.36 27.76
CA ASP A 175 55.72 1.60 26.59
C ASP A 175 54.78 1.92 25.39
N TYR A 176 55.21 1.50 24.18
CA TYR A 176 54.45 1.73 22.96
C TYR A 176 53.11 0.95 22.91
N GLN A 177 53.00 -0.15 23.64
CA GLN A 177 51.78 -0.94 23.73
C GLN A 177 50.61 -0.08 24.29
N ARG A 178 50.90 0.78 25.28
CA ARG A 178 49.92 1.73 25.85
C ARG A 178 49.38 2.70 24.80
N VAL A 179 50.24 3.18 23.89
CA VAL A 179 49.81 4.05 22.78
C VAL A 179 48.90 3.31 21.84
N LEU A 180 49.27 2.06 21.46
CA LEU A 180 48.44 1.23 20.59
C LEU A 180 47.06 0.93 21.19
N GLU A 181 46.98 0.63 22.48
CA GLU A 181 45.72 0.41 23.18
C GLU A 181 44.85 1.68 23.19
N ALA A 182 45.41 2.83 23.45
CA ALA A 182 44.70 4.11 23.44
C ALA A 182 44.21 4.45 22.00
N GLN A 183 45.00 4.19 20.97
CA GLN A 183 44.60 4.40 19.59
C GLN A 183 43.48 3.46 19.15
N ARG A 184 43.51 2.16 19.56
CA ARG A 184 42.43 1.23 19.31
C ARG A 184 41.12 1.65 19.99
N SER A 185 41.20 2.10 21.23
CA SER A 185 40.03 2.62 21.94
C SER A 185 39.49 3.86 21.25
N LEU A 186 40.33 4.81 20.82
CA LEU A 186 39.93 5.98 20.07
C LEU A 186 39.20 5.59 18.75
N LEU A 187 39.78 4.68 17.99
CA LEU A 187 39.15 4.20 16.74
C LEU A 187 37.75 3.60 16.99
N GLN A 188 37.61 2.79 18.07
CA GLN A 188 36.32 2.21 18.43
C GLN A 188 35.29 3.27 18.77
N GLU A 189 35.65 4.29 19.56
CA GLU A 189 34.74 5.39 19.93
C GLU A 189 34.38 6.26 18.71
N GLN A 190 35.30 6.47 17.77
CA GLN A 190 35.01 7.18 16.53
C GLN A 190 34.04 6.41 15.63
N ILE A 191 34.17 5.09 15.55
CA ILE A 191 33.23 4.22 14.84
C ILE A 191 31.83 4.32 15.50
N THR A 192 31.76 4.21 16.82
CA THR A 192 30.51 4.31 17.59
C THR A 192 29.83 5.67 17.37
N LEU A 193 30.59 6.76 17.39
CA LEU A 193 30.07 8.10 17.09
C LEU A 193 29.51 8.20 15.67
N THR A 194 30.21 7.62 14.68
CA THR A 194 29.80 7.65 13.29
C THR A 194 28.49 6.86 13.09
N GLN A 195 28.40 5.68 13.71
CA GLN A 195 27.19 4.86 13.70
C GLN A 195 26.00 5.59 14.37
N SER A 196 26.23 6.22 15.51
CA SER A 196 25.19 6.98 16.22
C SER A 196 24.68 8.16 15.38
N ARG A 197 25.55 8.87 14.67
CA ARG A 197 25.15 9.93 13.71
C ARG A 197 24.32 9.40 12.56
N SER A 198 24.69 8.24 12.01
CA SER A 198 23.93 7.57 10.95
C SER A 198 22.53 7.17 11.45
N SER A 199 22.44 6.70 12.70
CA SER A 199 21.16 6.30 13.32
C SER A 199 20.18 7.46 13.45
N ILE A 200 20.62 8.70 13.70
CA ILE A 200 19.74 9.88 13.71
C ILE A 200 19.06 10.03 12.34
N ALA A 201 19.83 10.01 11.26
CA ALA A 201 19.28 10.15 9.90
C ALA A 201 18.33 9.01 9.55
N THR A 202 18.69 7.77 9.87
CA THR A 202 17.86 6.61 9.62
C THR A 202 16.53 6.64 10.38
N ASN A 203 16.56 7.00 11.68
CA ASN A 203 15.36 7.11 12.49
C ASN A 203 14.47 8.27 12.05
N LEU A 204 15.05 9.38 11.58
CA LEU A 204 14.28 10.48 11.01
C LEU A 204 13.55 10.05 9.73
N ILE A 205 14.23 9.33 8.83
CA ILE A 205 13.63 8.80 7.62
C ILE A 205 12.51 7.80 7.97
N ALA A 206 12.73 6.94 8.97
CA ALA A 206 11.70 6.01 9.44
C ALA A 206 10.46 6.74 9.98
N LEU A 207 10.66 7.81 10.75
CA LEU A 207 9.59 8.67 11.25
C LEU A 207 8.79 9.32 10.10
N TYR A 208 9.48 9.92 9.12
CA TYR A 208 8.81 10.49 7.94
C TYR A 208 7.99 9.44 7.17
N LYS A 209 8.55 8.26 6.98
CA LYS A 209 7.85 7.15 6.33
C LYS A 209 6.62 6.71 7.14
N ALA A 210 6.74 6.61 8.46
CA ALA A 210 5.65 6.23 9.36
C ALA A 210 4.51 7.26 9.35
N LEU A 211 4.83 8.55 9.17
CA LEU A 211 3.85 9.63 9.01
C LEU A 211 3.18 9.65 7.62
N GLY A 212 3.53 8.72 6.74
CA GLY A 212 2.98 8.68 5.39
C GLY A 212 3.61 9.69 4.44
N GLY A 213 4.80 10.22 4.76
CA GLY A 213 5.54 11.13 3.88
C GLY A 213 6.28 10.39 2.76
N GLY A 214 6.62 11.11 1.71
CA GLY A 214 7.44 10.62 0.60
C GLY A 214 6.68 10.20 -0.66
N TRP A 215 5.38 10.02 -0.60
CA TRP A 215 4.54 9.76 -1.78
C TRP A 215 4.23 11.05 -2.56
N GLU A 216 4.27 12.21 -1.91
CA GLU A 216 4.04 13.54 -2.50
C GLU A 216 5.11 13.94 -3.54
N LEU A 217 6.24 13.22 -3.57
CA LEU A 217 7.32 13.44 -4.53
C LEU A 217 7.08 12.78 -5.90
N HIS A 218 5.97 12.08 -6.06
CA HIS A 218 5.59 11.50 -7.34
C HIS A 218 4.61 12.44 -8.06
N ASP A 219 5.16 13.38 -8.81
CA ASP A 219 4.43 14.16 -9.84
C ASP A 219 3.95 13.28 -11.01
N GLN A 220 3.99 11.97 -10.85
CA GLN A 220 3.52 11.06 -11.87
C GLN A 220 2.06 10.68 -11.58
N PRO A 221 1.21 10.68 -12.61
CA PRO A 221 -0.17 10.26 -12.47
C PRO A 221 -0.26 8.85 -11.88
N VAL A 222 -1.27 8.59 -11.05
CA VAL A 222 -1.50 7.30 -10.36
C VAL A 222 -1.51 6.13 -11.37
N VAL A 223 -1.98 6.40 -12.58
CA VAL A 223 -1.93 5.47 -13.71
C VAL A 223 -0.99 6.06 -14.77
N PRO A 224 0.17 5.45 -15.06
CA PRO A 224 1.05 5.87 -16.15
C PRO A 224 0.31 5.94 -17.48
N ASP A 225 0.64 6.91 -18.33
CA ASP A 225 -0.05 7.15 -19.61
C ASP A 225 -0.10 5.91 -20.50
N ALA A 226 0.98 5.13 -20.55
CA ALA A 226 1.01 3.87 -21.31
C ALA A 226 0.01 2.81 -20.80
N ILE A 227 -0.31 2.81 -19.50
CA ILE A 227 -1.33 1.93 -18.94
C ILE A 227 -2.72 2.50 -19.20
N ARG A 228 -2.89 3.83 -19.14
CA ARG A 228 -4.14 4.52 -19.46
C ARG A 228 -4.55 4.25 -20.90
N GLU A 229 -3.65 4.43 -21.87
CA GLU A 229 -3.87 4.13 -23.29
C GLU A 229 -4.28 2.67 -23.49
N ALA A 230 -3.58 1.72 -22.85
CA ALA A 230 -3.92 0.30 -22.92
C ALA A 230 -5.26 -0.04 -22.23
N MET A 231 -5.74 0.75 -21.28
CA MET A 231 -7.05 0.61 -20.66
C MET A 231 -8.15 1.14 -21.59
N GLU A 232 -7.95 2.28 -22.23
CA GLU A 232 -8.86 2.90 -23.19
C GLU A 232 -9.05 2.01 -24.44
N GLU A 233 -7.98 1.38 -24.95
CA GLU A 233 -8.08 0.43 -26.05
C GLU A 233 -8.93 -0.82 -25.73
N ARG A 234 -9.00 -1.23 -24.46
CA ARG A 234 -9.72 -2.45 -24.05
C ARG A 234 -11.18 -2.19 -23.74
N THR A 235 -11.53 -1.02 -23.26
CA THR A 235 -12.88 -0.71 -22.78
C THR A 235 -13.09 0.79 -22.71
N ASP A 236 -14.28 1.25 -23.08
CA ASP A 236 -14.70 2.64 -22.85
C ASP A 236 -14.94 2.84 -21.34
N TRP A 237 -14.03 3.55 -20.70
CA TRP A 237 -14.07 3.87 -19.26
C TRP A 237 -14.81 5.20 -18.98
N GLY A 238 -15.19 5.96 -20.03
CA GLY A 238 -15.77 7.29 -19.88
C GLY A 238 -14.88 8.17 -18.99
N ASP A 239 -15.49 8.94 -18.09
CA ASP A 239 -14.80 9.90 -17.22
C ASP A 239 -14.01 9.25 -16.06
N LEU A 240 -14.05 7.93 -15.90
CA LEU A 240 -13.40 7.22 -14.77
C LEU A 240 -11.86 7.24 -14.82
N LEU A 241 -11.28 7.51 -15.99
CA LEU A 241 -9.83 7.65 -16.16
C LEU A 241 -9.37 9.11 -16.11
N GLU A 242 -10.29 10.07 -16.03
CA GLU A 242 -9.94 11.46 -15.82
C GLU A 242 -9.43 11.66 -14.38
N GLU A 243 -8.32 12.37 -14.24
CA GLU A 243 -7.81 12.70 -12.91
C GLU A 243 -8.83 13.61 -12.20
N PRO A 244 -9.20 13.33 -10.96
CA PRO A 244 -10.01 14.23 -10.19
C PRO A 244 -9.29 15.59 -10.12
N PRO A 245 -10.00 16.71 -10.25
CA PRO A 245 -9.37 18.03 -10.18
C PRO A 245 -8.62 18.14 -8.84
N PRO A 246 -7.43 18.78 -8.84
CA PRO A 246 -6.63 18.91 -7.63
C PRO A 246 -7.46 19.52 -6.51
N GLU A 247 -7.45 18.89 -5.34
CA GLU A 247 -8.27 19.20 -4.16
C GLU A 247 -8.15 20.66 -3.67
N ASN A 248 -7.26 21.45 -4.27
CA ASN A 248 -6.98 22.86 -3.98
C ASN A 248 -7.56 23.88 -4.97
N SER A 249 -8.44 23.50 -5.87
CA SER A 249 -9.18 24.50 -6.65
C SER A 249 -10.32 25.06 -5.80
N THR A 250 -9.99 25.95 -4.88
CA THR A 250 -10.98 26.85 -4.27
C THR A 250 -11.68 27.60 -5.40
N PRO A 251 -13.01 27.46 -5.57
CA PRO A 251 -13.70 28.22 -6.62
C PRO A 251 -13.52 29.71 -6.31
N ALA A 252 -13.01 30.44 -7.28
CA ALA A 252 -12.92 31.89 -7.20
C ALA A 252 -14.31 32.46 -6.89
N PRO A 253 -14.44 33.43 -5.96
CA PRO A 253 -15.73 34.01 -5.62
C PRO A 253 -16.32 34.65 -6.90
N SER A 254 -17.47 34.12 -7.30
CA SER A 254 -18.27 34.70 -8.38
C SER A 254 -18.61 36.13 -7.99
N GLY A 255 -17.93 37.09 -8.63
CA GLY A 255 -18.24 38.51 -8.50
C GLY A 255 -19.65 38.78 -8.99
N GLU A 256 -20.51 39.09 -8.05
CA GLU A 256 -21.78 39.77 -8.34
C GLU A 256 -21.52 41.09 -9.04
N LYS A 257 -22.17 41.27 -10.16
CA LYS A 257 -22.54 42.57 -10.72
C LYS A 257 -24.05 42.66 -10.79
#